data_25652e0b7b5973258ca4860637b1d54d
#
_entry.id   25652e0b7b5973258ca4860637b1d54d
#
_cell.length_a   1.000
_cell.length_b   1.000
_cell.length_c   1.000
_cell.angle_alpha   90.00
_cell.angle_beta   90.00
_cell.angle_gamma   90.00
#
_symmetry.space_group_name_H-M   'P 1'
#
loop_
_entity.id
_entity.type
_entity.pdbx_description
1 polymer ?
#
loop_
_entity_poly.entity_id
_entity_poly.type
_entity_poly.pdbx_seq_one_letter_code
_entity_poly.pdbx_strand_id
1 'polypeptide(L)'
;MFNQGETAYLLLANGKVFKGKHFGAKGTVIGEVVFTTGLVGYQETLTDPSYFGQIVTQTFPLIGNYGVNSEDFESDKAYLSGYIVREWCENPSNFRCEGNINDFLIKQNIVGIHSIDTRQLTRIIREVGVMNGAITSLDVTNEEVKAQLLEEIKKFTVKDAVKSVTGNENRDYVPEEIKYNVVLFDFGYKRNIRNELVKRGCKVTVVPANTTAKEVKELNPDGIMLSNGPGDPQENVEIIKNLQEIVKLDIPIFGICLGHQLMALSQGGITTKLKYGHRGANQPVIDLVSGKTYVTSQNHGYAVEGDSIDESVGKVSHINANDHTCEGIRYNDKMFTVQFHPEAHGGPLDTSYLFDEFIKVMQKERN
;
A
#
# COMPACT_ATOMS: atom_id res chain seq x y z
N MET A 1 1.98 34.58 0.22
CA MET A 1 1.09 34.71 1.41
C MET A 1 0.93 33.33 1.99
N PHE A 2 1.34 33.12 3.25
CA PHE A 2 1.18 31.81 3.88
C PHE A 2 -0.28 31.60 4.20
N ASN A 3 -0.83 30.45 3.82
CA ASN A 3 -2.22 30.05 4.00
C ASN A 3 -2.75 30.37 5.39
N GLN A 4 -3.81 31.19 5.48
CA GLN A 4 -4.53 31.52 6.71
C GLN A 4 -5.56 30.40 7.04
N GLY A 5 -5.11 29.13 7.19
CA GLY A 5 -5.96 28.04 7.67
C GLY A 5 -6.29 28.18 9.16
N GLU A 6 -7.44 27.62 9.58
CA GLU A 6 -7.80 27.46 10.99
C GLU A 6 -6.73 26.63 11.71
N THR A 7 -6.53 26.86 13.01
CA THR A 7 -5.58 26.07 13.81
C THR A 7 -6.00 24.60 13.83
N ALA A 8 -5.04 23.72 13.63
CA ALA A 8 -5.17 22.28 13.81
C ALA A 8 -3.99 21.73 14.63
N TYR A 9 -4.19 20.57 15.22
CA TYR A 9 -3.20 19.90 16.04
C TYR A 9 -3.04 18.45 15.57
N LEU A 10 -1.80 17.99 15.59
CA LEU A 10 -1.48 16.56 15.58
C LEU A 10 -1.08 16.17 17.00
N LEU A 11 -1.84 15.26 17.61
CA LEU A 11 -1.54 14.67 18.93
C LEU A 11 -1.10 13.21 18.71
N LEU A 12 0.09 12.87 19.15
CA LEU A 12 0.64 11.50 19.10
C LEU A 12 0.32 10.72 20.38
N ALA A 13 0.27 9.39 20.31
CA ALA A 13 0.03 8.51 21.45
C ALA A 13 1.01 8.71 22.63
N ASN A 14 2.22 9.21 22.38
CA ASN A 14 3.21 9.56 23.41
C ASN A 14 2.97 10.95 24.03
N GLY A 15 1.86 11.62 23.71
CA GLY A 15 1.49 12.94 24.23
C GLY A 15 2.15 14.12 23.54
N LYS A 16 3.02 13.91 22.54
CA LYS A 16 3.63 14.99 21.76
C LYS A 16 2.58 15.68 20.91
N VAL A 17 2.58 17.00 20.92
CA VAL A 17 1.67 17.85 20.13
C VAL A 17 2.46 18.62 19.09
N PHE A 18 1.94 18.66 17.85
CA PHE A 18 2.36 19.59 16.81
C PHE A 18 1.19 20.51 16.50
N LYS A 19 1.42 21.83 16.59
CA LYS A 19 0.45 22.87 16.20
C LYS A 19 0.73 23.27 14.76
N GLY A 20 -0.29 23.23 13.93
CA GLY A 20 -0.26 23.59 12.52
C GLY A 20 -1.52 24.28 12.08
N LYS A 21 -1.82 24.14 10.81
CA LYS A 21 -3.00 24.69 10.15
C LYS A 21 -3.76 23.57 9.44
N HIS A 22 -5.07 23.71 9.42
CA HIS A 22 -5.97 22.78 8.77
C HIS A 22 -5.99 22.97 7.24
N PHE A 23 -6.05 21.87 6.50
CA PHE A 23 -6.46 21.81 5.09
C PHE A 23 -7.24 20.50 4.83
N GLY A 24 -7.95 20.41 3.71
CA GLY A 24 -8.82 19.27 3.46
C GLY A 24 -10.14 19.33 4.25
N ALA A 25 -10.73 18.17 4.57
CA ALA A 25 -11.98 18.08 5.29
C ALA A 25 -11.83 18.46 6.77
N LYS A 26 -12.90 19.06 7.35
CA LYS A 26 -12.93 19.43 8.79
C LYS A 26 -13.27 18.21 9.65
N GLY A 27 -12.69 18.16 10.85
CA GLY A 27 -13.03 17.13 11.84
C GLY A 27 -11.85 16.68 12.68
N THR A 28 -12.09 15.58 13.37
CA THR A 28 -11.06 14.83 14.11
C THR A 28 -10.95 13.43 13.50
N VAL A 29 -9.74 12.99 13.26
CA VAL A 29 -9.46 11.66 12.73
C VAL A 29 -8.33 11.02 13.54
N ILE A 30 -8.45 9.72 13.80
CA ILE A 30 -7.44 8.90 14.47
C ILE A 30 -6.90 7.88 13.47
N GLY A 31 -5.60 7.59 13.53
CA GLY A 31 -4.96 6.60 12.69
C GLY A 31 -3.53 6.30 13.13
N GLU A 32 -2.95 5.26 12.54
CA GLU A 32 -1.51 4.98 12.69
C GLU A 32 -0.70 6.01 11.91
N VAL A 33 0.15 6.78 12.58
CA VAL A 33 0.96 7.84 11.94
C VAL A 33 2.18 7.21 11.30
N VAL A 34 2.25 7.31 9.98
CA VAL A 34 3.34 6.79 9.16
C VAL A 34 3.95 7.89 8.30
N PHE A 35 5.13 7.65 7.70
CA PHE A 35 5.72 8.58 6.75
C PHE A 35 6.14 7.88 5.46
N THR A 36 6.14 8.62 4.36
CA THR A 36 6.70 8.19 3.07
C THR A 36 7.79 9.14 2.62
N THR A 37 8.83 8.60 1.97
CA THR A 37 9.98 9.35 1.46
C THR A 37 9.90 9.64 -0.03
N GLY A 38 8.76 9.35 -0.68
CA GLY A 38 8.53 9.64 -2.10
C GLY A 38 8.66 11.13 -2.40
N LEU A 39 9.40 11.46 -3.46
CA LEU A 39 9.57 12.84 -3.94
C LEU A 39 8.41 13.27 -4.85
N VAL A 40 7.76 12.30 -5.48
CA VAL A 40 6.64 12.43 -6.43
C VAL A 40 5.59 11.39 -6.07
N GLY A 41 4.44 11.38 -6.76
CA GLY A 41 3.42 10.34 -6.56
C GLY A 41 2.58 10.57 -5.30
N TYR A 42 2.34 11.82 -4.90
CA TYR A 42 1.49 12.10 -3.74
C TYR A 42 0.03 11.73 -4.00
N GLN A 43 -0.45 11.82 -5.24
CA GLN A 43 -1.80 11.44 -5.60
C GLN A 43 -1.98 9.93 -5.57
N GLU A 44 -0.99 9.18 -6.05
CA GLU A 44 -0.92 7.72 -5.95
C GLU A 44 -0.89 7.30 -4.47
N THR A 45 -0.12 7.99 -3.62
CA THR A 45 -0.13 7.76 -2.17
C THR A 45 -1.52 7.99 -1.56
N LEU A 46 -2.21 9.06 -1.94
CA LEU A 46 -3.55 9.38 -1.42
C LEU A 46 -4.60 8.33 -1.80
N THR A 47 -4.45 7.70 -2.96
CA THR A 47 -5.42 6.75 -3.50
C THR A 47 -4.98 5.28 -3.40
N ASP A 48 -3.83 4.99 -2.77
CA ASP A 48 -3.39 3.62 -2.48
C ASP A 48 -4.18 3.03 -1.30
N PRO A 49 -4.99 1.98 -1.52
CA PRO A 49 -5.78 1.35 -0.46
C PRO A 49 -4.94 0.78 0.69
N SER A 50 -3.65 0.51 0.47
CA SER A 50 -2.72 0.03 1.50
C SER A 50 -2.54 1.01 2.66
N TYR A 51 -2.92 2.28 2.50
CA TYR A 51 -2.91 3.26 3.58
C TYR A 51 -4.21 3.31 4.41
N PHE A 52 -5.13 2.37 4.23
CA PHE A 52 -6.36 2.32 5.04
C PHE A 52 -6.05 2.33 6.54
N GLY A 53 -6.70 3.23 7.29
CA GLY A 53 -6.50 3.40 8.73
C GLY A 53 -5.24 4.16 9.13
N GLN A 54 -4.45 4.69 8.19
CA GLN A 54 -3.20 5.40 8.46
C GLN A 54 -3.33 6.90 8.24
N ILE A 55 -2.59 7.68 9.04
CA ILE A 55 -2.34 9.11 8.85
C ILE A 55 -0.96 9.22 8.20
N VAL A 56 -0.93 9.65 6.95
CA VAL A 56 0.28 9.62 6.13
C VAL A 56 1.00 10.98 6.16
N THR A 57 2.28 10.96 6.52
CA THR A 57 3.17 12.12 6.48
C THR A 57 4.01 12.09 5.22
N GLN A 58 3.89 13.12 4.39
CA GLN A 58 4.82 13.35 3.28
C GLN A 58 6.08 14.06 3.80
N THR A 59 7.24 13.46 3.56
CA THR A 59 8.51 14.06 3.96
C THR A 59 9.01 15.10 2.98
N PHE A 60 8.57 15.05 1.71
CA PHE A 60 8.87 16.07 0.73
C PHE A 60 8.20 17.40 1.14
N PRO A 61 8.93 18.54 1.12
CA PRO A 61 8.47 19.77 1.75
C PRO A 61 7.21 20.40 1.11
N LEU A 62 7.10 20.37 -0.22
CA LEU A 62 5.99 20.99 -0.96
C LEU A 62 5.17 19.93 -1.69
N ILE A 63 3.89 19.85 -1.36
CA ILE A 63 2.95 18.90 -1.96
C ILE A 63 1.87 19.64 -2.74
N GLY A 64 1.35 19.02 -3.81
CA GLY A 64 0.27 19.60 -4.62
C GLY A 64 0.73 20.50 -5.75
N ASN A 65 2.02 20.63 -6.01
CA ASN A 65 2.59 21.54 -7.01
C ASN A 65 2.17 21.25 -8.46
N TYR A 66 1.85 19.99 -8.80
CA TYR A 66 1.30 19.62 -10.11
C TYR A 66 -0.23 19.36 -10.09
N GLY A 67 -0.89 19.62 -8.97
CA GLY A 67 -2.34 19.43 -8.82
C GLY A 67 -2.77 17.98 -8.66
N VAL A 68 -4.02 17.73 -8.99
CA VAL A 68 -4.60 16.38 -9.07
C VAL A 68 -5.16 16.16 -10.48
N ASN A 69 -5.15 14.91 -10.94
CA ASN A 69 -5.70 14.50 -12.22
C ASN A 69 -6.29 13.09 -12.14
N SER A 70 -7.18 12.74 -13.05
CA SER A 70 -7.91 11.46 -13.04
C SER A 70 -7.07 10.25 -13.48
N GLU A 71 -5.92 10.47 -14.13
CA GLU A 71 -5.07 9.40 -14.67
C GLU A 71 -4.17 8.76 -13.60
N ASP A 72 -3.70 9.56 -12.61
CA ASP A 72 -2.74 9.13 -11.59
C ASP A 72 -3.41 8.46 -10.36
N PHE A 73 -4.71 8.16 -10.41
CA PHE A 73 -5.42 7.45 -9.33
C PHE A 73 -5.12 5.95 -9.32
N GLU A 74 -4.75 5.43 -8.17
CA GLU A 74 -4.55 3.99 -7.93
C GLU A 74 -5.84 3.26 -7.51
N SER A 75 -6.88 4.01 -7.13
CA SER A 75 -8.21 3.49 -6.81
C SER A 75 -9.28 4.56 -6.99
N ASP A 76 -10.55 4.19 -6.82
CA ASP A 76 -11.69 5.11 -7.06
C ASP A 76 -11.85 6.19 -5.97
N LYS A 77 -11.20 6.02 -4.80
CA LYS A 77 -11.26 6.97 -3.67
C LYS A 77 -9.96 6.96 -2.86
N ALA A 78 -9.80 7.97 -2.00
CA ALA A 78 -8.76 7.97 -0.98
C ALA A 78 -9.15 7.05 0.20
N TYR A 79 -8.19 6.28 0.72
CA TYR A 79 -8.42 5.33 1.81
C TYR A 79 -7.68 5.67 3.10
N LEU A 80 -6.72 6.59 3.05
CA LEU A 80 -6.01 7.03 4.26
C LEU A 80 -6.96 7.76 5.21
N SER A 81 -6.68 7.69 6.52
CA SER A 81 -7.45 8.40 7.54
C SER A 81 -7.18 9.89 7.56
N GLY A 82 -5.91 10.29 7.41
CA GLY A 82 -5.52 11.68 7.44
C GLY A 82 -4.21 11.95 6.70
N TYR A 83 -3.94 13.24 6.44
CA TYR A 83 -2.79 13.63 5.65
C TYR A 83 -1.97 14.75 6.28
N ILE A 84 -0.66 14.58 6.35
CA ILE A 84 0.27 15.51 6.97
C ILE A 84 1.29 15.97 5.95
N VAL A 85 1.39 17.30 5.77
CA VAL A 85 2.39 17.91 4.89
C VAL A 85 3.05 19.10 5.58
N ARG A 86 4.25 19.47 5.15
CA ARG A 86 4.90 20.69 5.61
C ARG A 86 4.23 21.91 4.96
N GLU A 87 4.12 21.90 3.65
CA GLU A 87 3.50 22.95 2.83
C GLU A 87 2.70 22.32 1.70
N TRP A 88 1.64 22.97 1.27
CA TRP A 88 0.89 22.59 0.08
C TRP A 88 0.74 23.75 -0.90
N CYS A 89 0.67 23.44 -2.18
CA CYS A 89 0.57 24.41 -3.26
C CYS A 89 -0.90 24.74 -3.54
N GLU A 90 -1.29 26.01 -3.30
CA GLU A 90 -2.67 26.48 -3.56
C GLU A 90 -2.98 26.60 -5.06
N ASN A 91 -1.98 26.99 -5.83
CA ASN A 91 -2.09 27.27 -7.26
C ASN A 91 -1.16 26.32 -8.04
N PRO A 92 -1.58 25.07 -8.25
CA PRO A 92 -0.76 24.12 -8.98
C PRO A 92 -0.56 24.53 -10.44
N SER A 93 0.56 24.10 -11.03
CA SER A 93 0.88 24.36 -12.42
C SER A 93 1.41 23.10 -13.10
N ASN A 94 0.55 22.46 -13.91
CA ASN A 94 0.90 21.31 -14.74
C ASN A 94 -0.14 21.18 -15.86
N PHE A 95 0.27 20.69 -17.04
CA PHE A 95 -0.64 20.54 -18.20
C PHE A 95 -1.74 19.49 -17.96
N ARG A 96 -1.57 18.54 -17.02
CA ARG A 96 -2.59 17.54 -16.63
C ARG A 96 -3.39 17.96 -15.38
N CYS A 97 -3.17 19.15 -14.84
CA CYS A 97 -3.86 19.60 -13.63
C CYS A 97 -5.36 19.80 -13.86
N GLU A 98 -6.18 19.05 -13.14
CA GLU A 98 -7.65 19.15 -13.11
C GLU A 98 -8.19 19.87 -11.86
N GLY A 99 -7.35 20.02 -10.81
CA GLY A 99 -7.72 20.66 -9.56
C GLY A 99 -6.57 20.73 -8.56
N ASN A 100 -6.82 21.32 -7.40
CA ASN A 100 -5.84 21.38 -6.32
C ASN A 100 -6.07 20.27 -5.28
N ILE A 101 -5.03 20.00 -4.50
CA ILE A 101 -5.04 18.92 -3.50
C ILE A 101 -6.03 19.19 -2.34
N ASN A 102 -6.23 20.45 -1.94
CA ASN A 102 -7.14 20.77 -0.84
C ASN A 102 -8.59 20.41 -1.19
N ASP A 103 -9.05 20.79 -2.39
CA ASP A 103 -10.40 20.49 -2.86
C ASP A 103 -10.58 18.97 -3.05
N PHE A 104 -9.53 18.26 -3.51
CA PHE A 104 -9.51 16.81 -3.58
C PHE A 104 -9.73 16.20 -2.18
N LEU A 105 -8.95 16.61 -1.17
CA LEU A 105 -9.07 16.10 0.20
C LEU A 105 -10.46 16.39 0.79
N ILE A 106 -11.04 17.58 0.55
CA ILE A 106 -12.41 17.93 0.97
C ILE A 106 -13.41 16.96 0.34
N LYS A 107 -13.34 16.75 -0.98
CA LYS A 107 -14.22 15.85 -1.73
C LYS A 107 -14.12 14.40 -1.24
N GLN A 108 -12.93 13.97 -0.83
CA GLN A 108 -12.67 12.63 -0.32
C GLN A 108 -12.89 12.49 1.20
N ASN A 109 -13.31 13.57 1.88
CA ASN A 109 -13.50 13.64 3.34
C ASN A 109 -12.22 13.29 4.14
N ILE A 110 -11.07 13.70 3.66
CA ILE A 110 -9.77 13.47 4.30
C ILE A 110 -9.35 14.70 5.11
N VAL A 111 -9.14 14.52 6.41
CA VAL A 111 -8.65 15.57 7.31
C VAL A 111 -7.14 15.74 7.12
N GLY A 112 -6.70 16.98 6.94
CA GLY A 112 -5.30 17.29 6.73
C GLY A 112 -4.76 18.35 7.69
N ILE A 113 -3.45 18.29 7.94
CA ILE A 113 -2.70 19.30 8.68
C ILE A 113 -1.42 19.67 7.93
N HIS A 114 -1.13 20.97 7.88
CA HIS A 114 0.10 21.50 7.30
C HIS A 114 0.80 22.49 8.25
N SER A 115 1.95 23.01 7.82
CA SER A 115 2.77 23.96 8.60
C SER A 115 3.28 23.38 9.92
N ILE A 116 3.50 22.09 10.00
CA ILE A 116 4.19 21.43 11.12
C ILE A 116 5.61 21.01 10.73
N ASP A 117 6.43 20.71 11.72
CA ASP A 117 7.78 20.17 11.51
C ASP A 117 7.71 18.66 11.17
N THR A 118 7.47 18.35 9.89
CA THR A 118 7.42 16.97 9.38
C THR A 118 8.75 16.24 9.54
N ARG A 119 9.90 16.95 9.55
CA ARG A 119 11.22 16.37 9.81
C ARG A 119 11.34 15.89 11.26
N GLN A 120 10.91 16.70 12.23
CA GLN A 120 10.87 16.29 13.65
C GLN A 120 9.94 15.11 13.84
N LEU A 121 8.74 15.12 13.25
CA LEU A 121 7.78 14.02 13.29
C LEU A 121 8.38 12.72 12.74
N THR A 122 9.02 12.78 11.56
CA THR A 122 9.68 11.61 10.95
C THR A 122 10.80 11.06 11.84
N ARG A 123 11.59 11.92 12.49
CA ARG A 123 12.63 11.48 13.43
C ARG A 123 12.03 10.74 14.63
N ILE A 124 10.96 11.25 15.21
CA ILE A 124 10.25 10.58 16.33
C ILE A 124 9.79 9.19 15.90
N ILE A 125 9.13 9.06 14.74
CA ILE A 125 8.64 7.76 14.25
C ILE A 125 9.81 6.80 13.99
N ARG A 126 10.93 7.25 13.45
CA ARG A 126 12.12 6.41 13.24
C ARG A 126 12.76 5.94 14.55
N GLU A 127 12.76 6.79 15.58
CA GLU A 127 13.38 6.48 16.88
C GLU A 127 12.50 5.60 17.75
N VAL A 128 11.19 5.86 17.78
CA VAL A 128 10.23 5.18 18.67
C VAL A 128 9.48 4.04 17.96
N GLY A 129 9.27 4.13 16.67
CA GLY A 129 8.40 3.27 15.86
C GLY A 129 7.12 3.99 15.45
N VAL A 130 6.34 3.38 14.56
CA VAL A 130 5.00 3.88 14.22
C VAL A 130 4.11 3.86 15.45
N MET A 131 3.25 4.86 15.56
CA MET A 131 2.32 5.00 16.67
C MET A 131 1.02 5.65 16.20
N ASN A 132 -0.03 5.44 16.94
CA ASN A 132 -1.29 6.14 16.70
C ASN A 132 -1.17 7.63 16.99
N GLY A 133 -2.01 8.41 16.31
CA GLY A 133 -2.18 9.83 16.55
C GLY A 133 -3.53 10.31 16.07
N ALA A 134 -3.82 11.57 16.33
CA ALA A 134 -5.02 12.23 15.86
C ALA A 134 -4.69 13.57 15.22
N ILE A 135 -5.34 13.89 14.08
CA ILE A 135 -5.43 15.24 13.56
C ILE A 135 -6.77 15.81 14.02
N THR A 136 -6.77 16.99 14.64
CA THR A 136 -7.97 17.59 15.20
C THR A 136 -7.92 19.11 15.18
N SER A 137 -9.11 19.75 15.09
CA SER A 137 -9.29 21.18 15.34
C SER A 137 -9.66 21.51 16.79
N LEU A 138 -9.86 20.49 17.64
CA LEU A 138 -10.09 20.69 19.07
C LEU A 138 -8.82 21.25 19.72
N ASP A 139 -9.00 22.15 20.70
CA ASP A 139 -7.88 22.75 21.41
C ASP A 139 -7.27 21.77 22.41
N VAL A 140 -6.24 21.04 21.97
CA VAL A 140 -5.48 20.08 22.80
C VAL A 140 -4.50 20.76 23.77
N THR A 141 -4.49 22.09 23.90
CA THR A 141 -3.83 22.79 25.01
C THR A 141 -4.67 22.74 26.28
N ASN A 142 -5.99 22.46 26.16
CA ASN A 142 -6.83 22.07 27.28
C ASN A 142 -6.51 20.62 27.67
N GLU A 143 -6.07 20.40 28.91
CA GLU A 143 -5.61 19.10 29.38
C GLU A 143 -6.74 18.04 29.47
N GLU A 144 -8.01 18.44 29.66
CA GLU A 144 -9.16 17.51 29.65
C GLU A 144 -9.42 16.98 28.23
N VAL A 145 -9.44 17.88 27.22
CA VAL A 145 -9.61 17.51 25.81
C VAL A 145 -8.47 16.61 25.36
N LYS A 146 -7.24 16.98 25.73
CA LYS A 146 -6.04 16.19 25.41
C LYS A 146 -6.08 14.80 26.03
N ALA A 147 -6.45 14.70 27.32
CA ALA A 147 -6.52 13.42 28.03
C ALA A 147 -7.58 12.50 27.41
N GLN A 148 -8.77 13.01 27.10
CA GLN A 148 -9.83 12.26 26.43
C GLN A 148 -9.35 11.72 25.08
N LEU A 149 -8.79 12.60 24.25
CA LEU A 149 -8.32 12.21 22.92
C LEU A 149 -7.15 11.19 22.98
N LEU A 150 -6.25 11.31 23.97
CA LEU A 150 -5.19 10.33 24.19
C LEU A 150 -5.72 8.94 24.51
N GLU A 151 -6.80 8.83 25.28
CA GLU A 151 -7.45 7.55 25.56
C GLU A 151 -8.04 6.91 24.29
N GLU A 152 -8.63 7.70 23.41
CA GLU A 152 -9.15 7.23 22.12
C GLU A 152 -8.00 6.78 21.19
N ILE A 153 -6.92 7.58 21.12
CA ILE A 153 -5.72 7.25 20.33
C ILE A 153 -5.09 5.93 20.77
N LYS A 154 -4.97 5.70 22.08
CA LYS A 154 -4.38 4.46 22.61
C LYS A 154 -5.22 3.21 22.34
N LYS A 155 -6.55 3.36 22.26
CA LYS A 155 -7.49 2.26 21.99
C LYS A 155 -7.66 1.96 20.50
N PHE A 156 -7.20 2.87 19.63
CA PHE A 156 -7.38 2.72 18.20
C PHE A 156 -6.56 1.54 17.65
N THR A 157 -7.20 0.70 16.87
CA THR A 157 -6.58 -0.37 16.10
C THR A 157 -7.23 -0.44 14.72
N VAL A 158 -6.45 -0.66 13.69
CA VAL A 158 -6.98 -0.93 12.35
C VAL A 158 -7.51 -2.37 12.35
N LYS A 159 -8.79 -2.56 12.04
CA LYS A 159 -9.45 -3.87 11.97
C LYS A 159 -10.12 -4.06 10.62
N ASP A 160 -10.27 -5.33 10.21
CA ASP A 160 -10.97 -5.70 8.96
C ASP A 160 -10.47 -4.89 7.75
N ALA A 161 -9.17 -4.60 7.67
CA ALA A 161 -8.62 -3.68 6.70
C ALA A 161 -8.90 -4.13 5.26
N VAL A 162 -8.59 -5.38 4.92
CA VAL A 162 -8.86 -5.95 3.59
C VAL A 162 -10.36 -5.95 3.27
N LYS A 163 -11.20 -6.36 4.23
CA LYS A 163 -12.66 -6.35 4.08
C LYS A 163 -13.25 -4.96 3.81
N SER A 164 -12.59 -3.91 4.32
CA SER A 164 -13.01 -2.52 4.15
C SER A 164 -12.67 -1.94 2.78
N VAL A 165 -11.75 -2.57 2.04
CA VAL A 165 -11.24 -2.06 0.76
C VAL A 165 -11.56 -2.97 -0.44
N THR A 166 -11.78 -4.27 -0.22
CA THR A 166 -12.13 -5.23 -1.28
C THR A 166 -13.48 -4.93 -1.92
N GLY A 167 -13.62 -5.22 -3.20
CA GLY A 167 -14.91 -5.20 -3.91
C GLY A 167 -15.84 -6.35 -3.46
N ASN A 168 -17.12 -6.23 -3.79
CA ASN A 168 -18.13 -7.23 -3.46
C ASN A 168 -18.51 -8.12 -4.66
N GLU A 169 -18.07 -7.77 -5.86
CA GLU A 169 -18.46 -8.42 -7.12
C GLU A 169 -17.25 -8.57 -8.05
N ASN A 170 -17.29 -9.57 -8.90
CA ASN A 170 -16.30 -9.74 -9.95
C ASN A 170 -16.39 -8.62 -10.98
N ARG A 171 -15.23 -8.14 -11.45
CA ARG A 171 -15.13 -7.11 -12.49
C ARG A 171 -14.14 -7.53 -13.57
N ASP A 172 -14.57 -7.55 -14.81
CA ASP A 172 -13.74 -7.90 -15.95
C ASP A 172 -13.12 -6.66 -16.61
N TYR A 173 -11.84 -6.79 -16.96
CA TYR A 173 -11.08 -5.80 -17.75
C TYR A 173 -10.47 -6.53 -18.94
N VAL A 174 -10.88 -6.13 -20.12
CA VAL A 174 -10.59 -6.86 -21.36
C VAL A 174 -9.64 -6.03 -22.24
N PRO A 175 -8.47 -6.57 -22.63
CA PRO A 175 -7.58 -5.93 -23.61
C PRO A 175 -8.17 -6.02 -25.03
N GLU A 176 -7.58 -5.31 -25.99
CA GLU A 176 -7.95 -5.40 -27.42
C GLU A 176 -7.77 -6.83 -27.94
N GLU A 177 -6.70 -7.52 -27.55
CA GLU A 177 -6.42 -8.91 -27.89
C GLU A 177 -6.20 -9.73 -26.61
N ILE A 178 -7.04 -10.75 -26.40
CA ILE A 178 -6.91 -11.63 -25.23
C ILE A 178 -5.91 -12.75 -25.54
N LYS A 179 -4.81 -12.76 -24.76
CA LYS A 179 -3.78 -13.82 -24.81
C LYS A 179 -3.90 -14.76 -23.62
N TYR A 180 -4.23 -14.24 -22.44
CA TYR A 180 -4.34 -14.99 -21.19
C TYR A 180 -5.55 -14.52 -20.38
N ASN A 181 -6.08 -15.41 -19.51
CA ASN A 181 -7.07 -15.09 -18.50
C ASN A 181 -6.39 -15.06 -17.14
N VAL A 182 -6.46 -13.96 -16.42
CA VAL A 182 -5.87 -13.80 -15.08
C VAL A 182 -6.95 -13.46 -14.07
N VAL A 183 -6.98 -14.19 -12.97
CA VAL A 183 -7.76 -13.83 -11.80
C VAL A 183 -6.90 -12.97 -10.89
N LEU A 184 -7.36 -11.74 -10.59
CA LEU A 184 -6.71 -10.81 -9.67
C LEU A 184 -7.52 -10.73 -8.38
N PHE A 185 -6.95 -11.19 -7.27
CA PHE A 185 -7.55 -11.04 -5.95
C PHE A 185 -7.47 -9.59 -5.48
N ASP A 186 -8.61 -9.02 -5.12
CA ASP A 186 -8.73 -7.67 -4.61
C ASP A 186 -8.57 -7.64 -3.09
N PHE A 187 -7.32 -7.52 -2.62
CA PHE A 187 -7.02 -7.24 -1.21
C PHE A 187 -6.95 -5.73 -0.92
N GLY A 188 -7.30 -4.90 -1.87
CA GLY A 188 -7.08 -3.46 -1.93
C GLY A 188 -6.08 -3.14 -3.03
N TYR A 189 -6.33 -3.65 -4.24
CA TYR A 189 -5.37 -3.57 -5.34
C TYR A 189 -5.19 -2.15 -5.86
N LYS A 190 -3.96 -1.82 -6.22
CA LYS A 190 -3.65 -0.63 -7.01
C LYS A 190 -4.01 -0.87 -8.47
N ARG A 191 -4.67 0.13 -9.06
CA ARG A 191 -5.15 0.10 -10.45
C ARG A 191 -4.05 -0.30 -11.44
N ASN A 192 -2.82 0.11 -11.16
CA ASN A 192 -1.71 -0.15 -12.07
C ASN A 192 -1.29 -1.62 -12.12
N ILE A 193 -1.52 -2.44 -11.08
CA ILE A 193 -1.32 -3.91 -11.15
C ILE A 193 -2.20 -4.50 -12.27
N ARG A 194 -3.48 -4.14 -12.28
CA ARG A 194 -4.41 -4.54 -13.34
C ARG A 194 -3.97 -4.02 -14.71
N ASN A 195 -3.57 -2.74 -14.79
CA ASN A 195 -3.18 -2.11 -16.05
C ASN A 195 -1.95 -2.79 -16.66
N GLU A 196 -0.96 -3.17 -15.84
CA GLU A 196 0.23 -3.89 -16.31
C GLU A 196 -0.10 -5.28 -16.88
N LEU A 197 -1.10 -5.96 -16.33
CA LEU A 197 -1.60 -7.22 -16.87
C LEU A 197 -2.38 -7.01 -18.19
N VAL A 198 -3.31 -6.05 -18.21
CA VAL A 198 -4.12 -5.73 -19.42
C VAL A 198 -3.22 -5.31 -20.57
N LYS A 199 -2.22 -4.46 -20.33
CA LYS A 199 -1.21 -4.03 -21.31
C LYS A 199 -0.47 -5.20 -21.95
N ARG A 200 -0.31 -6.33 -21.24
CA ARG A 200 0.33 -7.55 -21.74
C ARG A 200 -0.63 -8.56 -22.38
N GLY A 201 -1.87 -8.14 -22.63
CA GLY A 201 -2.89 -8.97 -23.30
C GLY A 201 -3.63 -9.91 -22.33
N CYS A 202 -3.63 -9.65 -21.02
CA CYS A 202 -4.41 -10.41 -20.09
C CYS A 202 -5.84 -9.86 -19.99
N LYS A 203 -6.85 -10.71 -20.20
CA LYS A 203 -8.17 -10.46 -19.65
C LYS A 203 -8.05 -10.64 -18.13
N VAL A 204 -8.34 -9.60 -17.36
CA VAL A 204 -8.24 -9.61 -15.90
C VAL A 204 -9.63 -9.65 -15.29
N THR A 205 -9.94 -10.72 -14.57
CA THR A 205 -11.11 -10.81 -13.71
C THR A 205 -10.69 -10.49 -12.28
N VAL A 206 -11.03 -9.29 -11.81
CA VAL A 206 -10.82 -8.89 -10.41
C VAL A 206 -11.90 -9.55 -9.56
N VAL A 207 -11.49 -10.28 -8.53
CA VAL A 207 -12.39 -11.03 -7.63
C VAL A 207 -12.27 -10.54 -6.19
N PRO A 208 -13.33 -10.64 -5.37
CA PRO A 208 -13.26 -10.32 -3.94
C PRO A 208 -12.20 -11.11 -3.20
N ALA A 209 -11.70 -10.54 -2.10
CA ALA A 209 -10.63 -11.12 -1.28
C ALA A 209 -10.93 -12.54 -0.73
N ASN A 210 -12.20 -12.85 -0.50
CA ASN A 210 -12.66 -14.11 0.07
C ASN A 210 -13.06 -15.17 -0.98
N THR A 211 -12.77 -14.93 -2.27
CA THR A 211 -13.05 -15.87 -3.35
C THR A 211 -12.37 -17.22 -3.10
N THR A 212 -13.13 -18.30 -3.24
CA THR A 212 -12.69 -19.66 -2.92
C THR A 212 -11.94 -20.33 -4.08
N ALA A 213 -11.17 -21.38 -3.80
CA ALA A 213 -10.49 -22.18 -4.82
C ALA A 213 -11.48 -22.78 -5.86
N LYS A 214 -12.69 -23.13 -5.43
CA LYS A 214 -13.73 -23.62 -6.32
C LYS A 214 -14.15 -22.55 -7.34
N GLU A 215 -14.43 -21.34 -6.87
CA GLU A 215 -14.81 -20.20 -7.72
C GLU A 215 -13.69 -19.82 -8.68
N VAL A 216 -12.42 -19.80 -8.20
CA VAL A 216 -11.27 -19.60 -9.07
C VAL A 216 -11.18 -20.64 -10.18
N LYS A 217 -11.39 -21.94 -9.84
CA LYS A 217 -11.38 -23.03 -10.82
C LYS A 217 -12.48 -22.87 -11.87
N GLU A 218 -13.68 -22.39 -11.49
CA GLU A 218 -14.80 -22.14 -12.41
C GLU A 218 -14.48 -21.01 -13.41
N LEU A 219 -13.63 -20.03 -13.02
CA LEU A 219 -13.14 -18.97 -13.91
C LEU A 219 -12.08 -19.44 -14.91
N ASN A 220 -11.51 -20.64 -14.71
CA ASN A 220 -10.51 -21.29 -15.56
C ASN A 220 -9.36 -20.32 -15.98
N PRO A 221 -8.61 -19.72 -15.02
CA PRO A 221 -7.55 -18.80 -15.33
C PRO A 221 -6.27 -19.50 -15.76
N ASP A 222 -5.48 -18.80 -16.56
CA ASP A 222 -4.09 -19.19 -16.90
C ASP A 222 -3.10 -18.80 -15.79
N GLY A 223 -3.47 -17.83 -14.96
CA GLY A 223 -2.67 -17.36 -13.84
C GLY A 223 -3.48 -16.61 -12.79
N ILE A 224 -2.93 -16.55 -11.59
CA ILE A 224 -3.53 -15.89 -10.43
C ILE A 224 -2.58 -14.78 -9.96
N MET A 225 -3.11 -13.58 -9.79
CA MET A 225 -2.42 -12.43 -9.21
C MET A 225 -2.97 -12.17 -7.81
N LEU A 226 -2.10 -12.15 -6.80
CA LEU A 226 -2.43 -11.74 -5.44
C LEU A 226 -1.99 -10.29 -5.25
N SER A 227 -2.94 -9.39 -5.05
CA SER A 227 -2.66 -7.95 -5.01
C SER A 227 -2.00 -7.49 -3.70
N ASN A 228 -1.57 -6.23 -3.69
CA ASN A 228 -1.29 -5.47 -2.48
C ASN A 228 -2.56 -5.25 -1.64
N GLY A 229 -2.39 -4.73 -0.43
CA GLY A 229 -3.50 -4.35 0.44
C GLY A 229 -3.05 -3.84 1.81
N PRO A 230 -4.00 -3.37 2.64
CA PRO A 230 -3.75 -2.80 3.96
C PRO A 230 -3.76 -3.83 5.09
N GLY A 231 -3.29 -3.37 6.25
CA GLY A 231 -3.50 -4.02 7.55
C GLY A 231 -2.46 -5.06 7.94
N ASP A 232 -2.78 -5.81 8.99
CA ASP A 232 -1.98 -6.93 9.47
C ASP A 232 -2.30 -8.18 8.65
N PRO A 233 -1.33 -8.80 7.98
CA PRO A 233 -1.59 -10.00 7.19
C PRO A 233 -2.16 -11.16 8.02
N GLN A 234 -1.80 -11.27 9.32
CA GLN A 234 -2.25 -12.34 10.21
C GLN A 234 -3.75 -12.25 10.56
N GLU A 235 -4.38 -11.08 10.44
CA GLU A 235 -5.82 -10.93 10.66
C GLU A 235 -6.69 -11.62 9.59
N ASN A 236 -6.11 -11.96 8.43
CA ASN A 236 -6.81 -12.48 7.27
C ASN A 236 -6.91 -14.03 7.25
N VAL A 237 -7.32 -14.64 8.37
CA VAL A 237 -7.30 -16.10 8.58
C VAL A 237 -8.08 -16.87 7.50
N GLU A 238 -9.24 -16.37 7.05
CA GLU A 238 -10.05 -17.02 6.01
C GLU A 238 -9.37 -16.97 4.65
N ILE A 239 -8.77 -15.83 4.30
CA ILE A 239 -8.02 -15.66 3.05
C ILE A 239 -6.81 -16.61 3.03
N ILE A 240 -6.07 -16.70 4.14
CA ILE A 240 -4.92 -17.62 4.27
C ILE A 240 -5.36 -19.08 4.05
N LYS A 241 -6.47 -19.51 4.64
CA LYS A 241 -7.03 -20.85 4.41
C LYS A 241 -7.44 -21.07 2.95
N ASN A 242 -8.08 -20.08 2.32
CA ASN A 242 -8.44 -20.18 0.90
C ASN A 242 -7.19 -20.29 0.02
N LEU A 243 -6.12 -19.55 0.32
CA LEU A 243 -4.86 -19.63 -0.42
C LEU A 243 -4.21 -21.01 -0.31
N GLN A 244 -4.30 -21.69 0.85
CA GLN A 244 -3.83 -23.08 1.00
C GLN A 244 -4.52 -24.04 0.02
N GLU A 245 -5.79 -23.82 -0.29
CA GLU A 245 -6.54 -24.63 -1.28
C GLU A 245 -6.26 -24.15 -2.72
N ILE A 246 -6.08 -22.85 -2.94
CA ILE A 246 -5.77 -22.26 -4.25
C ILE A 246 -4.41 -22.75 -4.77
N VAL A 247 -3.40 -22.83 -3.91
CA VAL A 247 -2.07 -23.35 -4.27
C VAL A 247 -2.13 -24.78 -4.83
N LYS A 248 -3.08 -25.62 -4.34
CA LYS A 248 -3.27 -27.00 -4.82
C LYS A 248 -3.84 -27.10 -6.24
N LEU A 249 -4.35 -25.99 -6.80
CA LEU A 249 -4.83 -25.95 -8.19
C LEU A 249 -3.70 -26.02 -9.22
N ASP A 250 -2.45 -25.86 -8.79
CA ASP A 250 -1.23 -25.90 -9.61
C ASP A 250 -1.23 -24.87 -10.78
N ILE A 251 -1.91 -23.74 -10.57
CA ILE A 251 -1.98 -22.62 -11.50
C ILE A 251 -0.83 -21.64 -11.17
N PRO A 252 -0.18 -21.00 -12.17
CA PRO A 252 0.80 -19.94 -11.95
C PRO A 252 0.30 -18.84 -11.00
N ILE A 253 1.10 -18.48 -9.98
CA ILE A 253 0.77 -17.43 -9.00
C ILE A 253 1.87 -16.39 -8.94
N PHE A 254 1.48 -15.11 -9.04
CA PHE A 254 2.32 -13.97 -8.72
C PHE A 254 1.68 -13.13 -7.60
N GLY A 255 2.42 -12.85 -6.51
CA GLY A 255 1.94 -12.09 -5.38
C GLY A 255 2.75 -10.81 -5.13
N ILE A 256 2.07 -9.73 -4.78
CA ILE A 256 2.65 -8.40 -4.55
C ILE A 256 2.28 -7.91 -3.15
N CYS A 257 3.26 -7.47 -2.36
CA CYS A 257 3.13 -6.81 -1.07
C CYS A 257 2.27 -7.64 -0.07
N LEU A 258 1.02 -7.28 0.20
CA LEU A 258 0.15 -8.12 1.05
C LEU A 258 -0.05 -9.53 0.46
N GLY A 259 -0.16 -9.66 -0.86
CA GLY A 259 -0.24 -10.96 -1.52
C GLY A 259 0.99 -11.84 -1.29
N HIS A 260 2.19 -11.24 -1.21
CA HIS A 260 3.41 -11.93 -0.80
C HIS A 260 3.32 -12.43 0.65
N GLN A 261 2.87 -11.58 1.56
CA GLN A 261 2.76 -11.92 2.99
C GLN A 261 1.70 -13.01 3.24
N LEU A 262 0.52 -12.89 2.61
CA LEU A 262 -0.55 -13.89 2.72
C LEU A 262 -0.14 -15.24 2.11
N MET A 263 0.59 -15.22 0.98
CA MET A 263 1.14 -16.44 0.40
C MET A 263 2.14 -17.10 1.34
N ALA A 264 3.06 -16.33 1.95
CA ALA A 264 4.02 -16.87 2.91
C ALA A 264 3.32 -17.50 4.12
N LEU A 265 2.32 -16.81 4.70
CA LEU A 265 1.52 -17.35 5.81
C LEU A 265 0.75 -18.61 5.43
N SER A 266 0.22 -18.70 4.21
CA SER A 266 -0.47 -19.90 3.71
C SER A 266 0.46 -21.12 3.60
N GLN A 267 1.75 -20.88 3.42
CA GLN A 267 2.79 -21.89 3.31
C GLN A 267 3.56 -22.14 4.63
N GLY A 268 3.02 -21.65 5.77
CA GLY A 268 3.57 -21.88 7.10
C GLY A 268 4.64 -20.87 7.54
N GLY A 269 4.89 -19.82 6.75
CA GLY A 269 5.80 -18.73 7.11
C GLY A 269 5.26 -17.84 8.23
N ILE A 270 6.09 -16.94 8.70
CA ILE A 270 5.79 -15.99 9.77
C ILE A 270 5.97 -14.56 9.25
N THR A 271 5.11 -13.63 9.68
CA THR A 271 5.26 -12.21 9.41
C THR A 271 5.45 -11.44 10.71
N THR A 272 6.28 -10.39 10.66
CA THR A 272 6.52 -9.50 11.79
C THR A 272 6.24 -8.04 11.44
N LYS A 273 5.84 -7.25 12.46
CA LYS A 273 5.66 -5.81 12.31
C LYS A 273 7.01 -5.12 12.36
N LEU A 274 7.33 -4.35 11.31
CA LEU A 274 8.53 -3.52 11.26
C LEU A 274 8.37 -2.29 12.14
N LYS A 275 9.49 -1.78 12.68
CA LYS A 275 9.49 -0.63 13.57
C LYS A 275 8.81 0.59 12.97
N TYR A 276 9.07 0.91 11.70
CA TYR A 276 8.45 2.02 10.97
C TYR A 276 8.08 1.67 9.52
N GLY A 277 8.36 0.43 9.08
CA GLY A 277 8.05 -0.07 7.74
C GLY A 277 8.92 0.55 6.64
N HIS A 278 8.72 0.06 5.42
CA HIS A 278 9.33 0.61 4.20
C HIS A 278 8.27 1.35 3.41
N ARG A 279 8.44 2.68 3.25
CA ARG A 279 7.52 3.52 2.46
C ARG A 279 8.30 4.56 1.68
N GLY A 280 8.19 4.47 0.35
CA GLY A 280 8.86 5.37 -0.59
C GLY A 280 9.24 4.67 -1.87
N ALA A 281 9.77 5.43 -2.82
CA ALA A 281 10.16 4.96 -4.16
C ALA A 281 11.68 4.81 -4.32
N ASN A 282 12.41 4.62 -3.21
CA ASN A 282 13.87 4.61 -3.16
C ASN A 282 14.42 3.45 -2.31
N GLN A 283 13.71 2.34 -2.25
CA GLN A 283 14.11 1.17 -1.47
C GLN A 283 14.97 0.23 -2.33
N PRO A 284 16.25 0.00 -1.97
CA PRO A 284 17.12 -0.87 -2.74
C PRO A 284 16.86 -2.35 -2.40
N VAL A 285 16.67 -3.17 -3.41
CA VAL A 285 16.44 -4.61 -3.29
C VAL A 285 17.46 -5.38 -4.10
N ILE A 286 18.06 -6.39 -3.50
CA ILE A 286 19.01 -7.30 -4.15
C ILE A 286 18.25 -8.54 -4.61
N ASP A 287 18.32 -8.84 -5.90
CA ASP A 287 17.93 -10.14 -6.45
C ASP A 287 19.09 -11.13 -6.18
N LEU A 288 18.82 -12.13 -5.36
CA LEU A 288 19.81 -13.13 -4.93
C LEU A 288 20.23 -14.10 -6.04
N VAL A 289 19.44 -14.22 -7.11
CA VAL A 289 19.76 -15.10 -8.26
C VAL A 289 20.72 -14.41 -9.20
N SER A 290 20.44 -13.15 -9.58
CA SER A 290 21.27 -12.40 -10.52
C SER A 290 22.38 -11.58 -9.85
N GLY A 291 22.28 -11.33 -8.53
CA GLY A 291 23.16 -10.43 -7.77
C GLY A 291 22.94 -8.94 -8.08
N LYS A 292 21.93 -8.59 -8.86
CA LYS A 292 21.63 -7.21 -9.22
C LYS A 292 20.84 -6.51 -8.12
N THR A 293 21.10 -5.20 -7.96
CA THR A 293 20.34 -4.33 -7.08
C THR A 293 19.41 -3.47 -7.91
N TYR A 294 18.14 -3.45 -7.52
CA TYR A 294 17.09 -2.62 -8.11
C TYR A 294 16.62 -1.56 -7.11
N VAL A 295 16.23 -0.39 -7.61
CA VAL A 295 15.50 0.59 -6.79
C VAL A 295 14.00 0.29 -6.94
N THR A 296 13.30 0.21 -5.81
CA THR A 296 11.90 -0.22 -5.79
C THR A 296 11.00 0.78 -5.06
N SER A 297 9.71 0.77 -5.42
CA SER A 297 8.65 1.38 -4.62
C SER A 297 8.16 0.39 -3.57
N GLN A 298 7.97 0.87 -2.33
CA GLN A 298 7.46 0.06 -1.23
C GLN A 298 6.46 0.84 -0.38
N ASN A 299 5.48 0.12 0.16
CA ASN A 299 4.52 0.63 1.14
C ASN A 299 4.02 -0.53 2.00
N HIS A 300 4.79 -0.92 3.01
CA HIS A 300 4.40 -1.98 3.94
C HIS A 300 4.92 -1.74 5.35
N GLY A 301 4.15 -2.19 6.35
CA GLY A 301 4.50 -2.13 7.77
C GLY A 301 4.86 -3.50 8.35
N TYR A 302 4.68 -4.58 7.59
CA TYR A 302 5.01 -5.95 7.95
C TYR A 302 5.95 -6.55 6.93
N ALA A 303 6.75 -7.51 7.34
CA ALA A 303 7.65 -8.28 6.48
C ALA A 303 7.57 -9.76 6.81
N VAL A 304 7.85 -10.62 5.83
CA VAL A 304 8.02 -12.05 6.04
C VAL A 304 9.39 -12.32 6.67
N GLU A 305 9.43 -13.16 7.70
CA GLU A 305 10.68 -13.70 8.22
C GLU A 305 11.20 -14.76 7.26
N GLY A 306 12.24 -14.43 6.47
CA GLY A 306 12.75 -15.31 5.41
C GLY A 306 13.14 -16.70 5.91
N ASP A 307 13.75 -16.78 7.10
CA ASP A 307 14.16 -18.01 7.73
C ASP A 307 12.99 -18.88 8.23
N SER A 308 11.76 -18.35 8.27
CA SER A 308 10.57 -19.11 8.64
C SER A 308 10.01 -19.96 7.50
N ILE A 309 10.47 -19.74 6.27
CA ILE A 309 10.05 -20.54 5.10
C ILE A 309 10.92 -21.79 5.01
N ASP A 310 10.28 -22.96 5.07
CA ASP A 310 10.98 -24.24 4.86
C ASP A 310 11.56 -24.29 3.44
N GLU A 311 12.84 -24.66 3.34
CA GLU A 311 13.55 -24.72 2.05
C GLU A 311 12.91 -25.69 1.03
N SER A 312 12.15 -26.68 1.50
CA SER A 312 11.38 -27.59 0.64
C SER A 312 10.12 -26.94 0.06
N VAL A 313 9.65 -25.83 0.67
CA VAL A 313 8.46 -25.08 0.26
C VAL A 313 8.83 -23.91 -0.65
N GLY A 314 9.91 -23.19 -0.31
CA GLY A 314 10.31 -22.01 -1.08
C GLY A 314 11.67 -21.46 -0.67
N LYS A 315 12.21 -20.57 -1.51
CA LYS A 315 13.50 -19.90 -1.26
C LYS A 315 13.34 -18.40 -1.35
N VAL A 316 13.98 -17.69 -0.42
CA VAL A 316 14.11 -16.24 -0.50
C VAL A 316 14.84 -15.89 -1.79
N SER A 317 14.22 -15.06 -2.62
CA SER A 317 14.73 -14.64 -3.92
C SER A 317 15.23 -13.20 -3.94
N HIS A 318 14.68 -12.35 -3.05
CA HIS A 318 15.03 -10.95 -2.95
C HIS A 318 15.16 -10.53 -1.49
N ILE A 319 16.11 -9.64 -1.19
CA ILE A 319 16.31 -9.04 0.14
C ILE A 319 16.48 -7.52 0.02
N ASN A 320 16.07 -6.77 1.04
CA ASN A 320 16.36 -5.35 1.13
C ASN A 320 17.87 -5.14 1.38
N ALA A 321 18.49 -4.25 0.62
CA ALA A 321 19.94 -4.02 0.73
C ALA A 321 20.34 -3.26 2.02
N ASN A 322 19.39 -2.61 2.71
CA ASN A 322 19.68 -1.82 3.92
C ASN A 322 19.59 -2.64 5.21
N ASP A 323 18.58 -3.49 5.34
CA ASP A 323 18.27 -4.19 6.59
C ASP A 323 18.07 -5.70 6.43
N HIS A 324 18.24 -6.21 5.21
CA HIS A 324 18.15 -7.62 4.84
C HIS A 324 16.79 -8.28 5.07
N THR A 325 15.71 -7.50 5.22
CA THR A 325 14.35 -8.03 5.24
C THR A 325 14.05 -8.81 3.96
N CYS A 326 13.22 -9.86 4.08
CA CYS A 326 12.76 -10.65 2.93
C CYS A 326 11.90 -9.79 2.00
N GLU A 327 12.31 -9.68 0.75
CA GLU A 327 11.64 -8.86 -0.27
C GLU A 327 11.05 -9.71 -1.41
N GLY A 328 11.21 -11.02 -1.36
CA GLY A 328 10.60 -11.92 -2.32
C GLY A 328 10.92 -13.38 -2.05
N ILE A 329 10.00 -14.25 -2.45
CA ILE A 329 10.11 -15.71 -2.31
C ILE A 329 9.72 -16.35 -3.63
N ARG A 330 10.50 -17.37 -4.03
CA ARG A 330 10.17 -18.27 -5.11
C ARG A 330 9.83 -19.63 -4.51
N TYR A 331 8.58 -20.06 -4.66
CA TYR A 331 8.09 -21.33 -4.14
C TYR A 331 8.41 -22.49 -5.09
N ASN A 332 8.27 -22.25 -6.40
CA ASN A 332 8.62 -23.21 -7.46
C ASN A 332 8.71 -22.48 -8.81
N ASP A 333 8.74 -23.21 -9.92
CA ASP A 333 8.81 -22.63 -11.27
C ASP A 333 7.55 -21.84 -11.67
N LYS A 334 6.41 -22.05 -10.99
CA LYS A 334 5.11 -21.45 -11.29
C LYS A 334 4.71 -20.34 -10.31
N MET A 335 5.28 -20.33 -9.09
CA MET A 335 4.79 -19.48 -8.01
C MET A 335 5.93 -18.66 -7.43
N PHE A 336 5.79 -17.34 -7.49
CA PHE A 336 6.72 -16.40 -6.87
C PHE A 336 6.00 -15.15 -6.37
N THR A 337 6.60 -14.48 -5.40
CA THR A 337 6.02 -13.31 -4.77
C THR A 337 7.09 -12.28 -4.43
N VAL A 338 6.72 -10.99 -4.42
CA VAL A 338 7.60 -9.89 -4.03
C VAL A 338 6.92 -8.95 -3.05
N GLN A 339 7.69 -8.40 -2.11
CA GLN A 339 7.20 -7.46 -1.11
C GLN A 339 7.05 -6.04 -1.68
N PHE A 340 7.91 -5.66 -2.61
CA PHE A 340 7.88 -4.37 -3.29
C PHE A 340 6.83 -4.32 -4.41
N HIS A 341 6.65 -3.13 -5.00
CA HIS A 341 5.64 -2.83 -6.01
C HIS A 341 6.26 -2.72 -7.41
N PRO A 342 6.28 -3.79 -8.23
CA PRO A 342 6.85 -3.76 -9.58
C PRO A 342 5.98 -2.99 -10.58
N GLU A 343 4.71 -2.74 -10.27
CA GLU A 343 3.80 -1.89 -11.04
C GLU A 343 4.12 -0.40 -10.93
N ALA A 344 4.78 0.00 -9.88
CA ALA A 344 5.45 1.25 -9.54
C ALA A 344 4.94 2.53 -10.22
N HIS A 345 3.65 2.75 -10.32
CA HIS A 345 3.09 4.03 -10.72
C HIS A 345 3.51 5.11 -9.71
N GLY A 346 4.14 6.18 -10.18
CA GLY A 346 4.78 7.19 -9.31
C GLY A 346 6.16 6.80 -8.77
N GLY A 347 6.79 5.72 -9.27
CA GLY A 347 8.11 5.25 -8.85
C GLY A 347 8.93 4.62 -9.98
N PRO A 348 10.10 3.99 -9.66
CA PRO A 348 10.99 3.37 -10.64
C PRO A 348 10.35 2.14 -11.29
N LEU A 349 10.58 1.95 -12.59
CA LEU A 349 10.04 0.85 -13.38
C LEU A 349 11.02 -0.34 -13.52
N ASP A 350 12.12 -0.32 -12.79
CA ASP A 350 13.24 -1.27 -12.89
C ASP A 350 12.81 -2.73 -12.72
N THR A 351 11.74 -2.97 -11.99
CA THR A 351 11.23 -4.32 -11.68
C THR A 351 9.97 -4.72 -12.44
N SER A 352 9.52 -3.90 -13.40
CA SER A 352 8.31 -4.20 -14.21
C SER A 352 8.44 -5.49 -15.03
N TYR A 353 9.67 -5.96 -15.29
CA TYR A 353 9.96 -7.23 -15.97
C TYR A 353 9.35 -8.46 -15.25
N LEU A 354 9.04 -8.36 -13.96
CA LEU A 354 8.42 -9.44 -13.20
C LEU A 354 7.02 -9.79 -13.74
N PHE A 355 6.29 -8.81 -14.30
CA PHE A 355 5.06 -9.10 -15.03
C PHE A 355 5.34 -9.90 -16.31
N ASP A 356 6.43 -9.60 -17.03
CA ASP A 356 6.81 -10.37 -18.23
C ASP A 356 7.27 -11.79 -17.85
N GLU A 357 7.90 -11.96 -16.68
CA GLU A 357 8.22 -13.26 -16.12
C GLU A 357 6.95 -14.07 -15.84
N PHE A 358 5.94 -13.46 -15.20
CA PHE A 358 4.65 -14.09 -14.96
C PHE A 358 3.95 -14.52 -16.26
N ILE A 359 3.98 -13.68 -17.30
CA ILE A 359 3.48 -14.05 -18.64
C ILE A 359 4.21 -15.26 -19.20
N LYS A 360 5.57 -15.32 -19.09
CA LYS A 360 6.37 -16.47 -19.58
C LYS A 360 6.03 -17.77 -18.84
N VAL A 361 5.76 -17.69 -17.54
CA VAL A 361 5.33 -18.86 -16.76
C VAL A 361 3.98 -19.38 -17.27
N MET A 362 2.97 -18.50 -17.45
CA MET A 362 1.69 -18.91 -18.01
C MET A 362 1.80 -19.49 -19.43
N GLN A 363 2.69 -18.92 -20.26
CA GLN A 363 2.93 -19.43 -21.61
C GLN A 363 3.51 -20.84 -21.61
N LYS A 364 4.44 -21.14 -20.69
CA LYS A 364 5.08 -22.46 -20.55
C LYS A 364 4.08 -23.54 -20.14
N GLU A 365 3.12 -23.20 -19.30
CA GLU A 365 2.09 -24.14 -18.83
C GLU A 365 1.01 -24.45 -19.89
N ARG A 366 0.85 -23.63 -20.92
CA ARG A 366 -0.06 -23.88 -22.05
C ARG A 366 0.53 -24.79 -23.14
N ASN A 367 1.87 -24.90 -23.20
CA ASN A 367 2.59 -25.71 -24.18
C ASN A 367 2.94 -27.08 -23.63
#